data_f9c3aa90d59d2dd4feee11c20cc11d1e
#
_entry.id   f9c3aa90d59d2dd4feee11c20cc11d1e
#
_cell.length_a   1.000
_cell.length_b   1.000
_cell.length_c   1.000
_cell.angle_alpha   90.00
_cell.angle_beta   90.00
_cell.angle_gamma   90.00
#
_symmetry.space_group_name_H-M   'P 1'
#
loop_
_entity.id
_entity.type
_entity.pdbx_description
1 polymer ?
#
loop_
_entity_poly.entity_id
_entity_poly.type
_entity_poly.pdbx_seq_one_letter_code
_entity_poly.pdbx_strand_id
1 'polypeptide(L)'
;MKELTPEQLQDNWKEFIQLLYYAYRETFSDPKDILSKKFFGPAHLRALNLIERSPGINLGELIFRLKVTKQSLNRVLRDLIKARMVKQIQDDKDTRKKNLFLDKEGKIFFETVYNTQKKRIFNALKNSSSDSVIKFKDVLKKIINGK
;
A
#
# COMPACT_ATOMS: atom_id res chain seq x y z
N MET A 1 -29.03 15.35 6.21
CA MET A 1 -28.12 15.78 5.12
C MET A 1 -28.83 15.57 3.80
N LYS A 2 -28.92 16.61 2.98
CA LYS A 2 -29.43 16.44 1.61
C LYS A 2 -28.43 15.61 0.82
N GLU A 3 -28.91 14.54 0.20
CA GLU A 3 -28.13 13.82 -0.79
C GLU A 3 -27.88 14.75 -1.98
N LEU A 4 -26.61 14.80 -2.41
CA LEU A 4 -26.23 15.57 -3.58
C LEU A 4 -26.83 14.92 -4.83
N THR A 5 -27.44 15.72 -5.70
CA THR A 5 -27.89 15.22 -6.99
C THR A 5 -26.71 14.83 -7.88
N PRO A 6 -26.92 13.93 -8.86
CA PRO A 6 -25.85 13.58 -9.81
C PRO A 6 -25.26 14.80 -10.53
N GLU A 7 -26.07 15.81 -10.81
CA GLU A 7 -25.59 17.05 -11.44
C GLU A 7 -24.73 17.87 -10.50
N GLN A 8 -25.08 17.95 -9.21
CA GLN A 8 -24.25 18.63 -8.19
C GLN A 8 -22.93 17.91 -7.93
N LEU A 9 -22.91 16.58 -8.11
CA LEU A 9 -21.66 15.80 -8.04
C LEU A 9 -20.79 15.99 -9.27
N GLN A 10 -21.38 16.28 -10.43
CA GLN A 10 -20.67 16.38 -11.70
C GLN A 10 -19.61 17.51 -11.70
N ASP A 11 -19.91 18.65 -11.09
CA ASP A 11 -19.00 19.79 -11.01
C ASP A 11 -17.78 19.51 -10.10
N ASN A 12 -17.88 18.51 -9.22
CA ASN A 12 -16.84 18.17 -8.24
C ASN A 12 -15.98 16.97 -8.61
N TRP A 13 -16.19 16.32 -9.75
CA TRP A 13 -15.43 15.12 -10.11
C TRP A 13 -13.93 15.38 -10.29
N LYS A 14 -13.56 16.52 -10.87
CA LYS A 14 -12.15 16.91 -11.01
C LYS A 14 -11.50 17.11 -9.65
N GLU A 15 -12.23 17.71 -8.72
CA GLU A 15 -11.77 17.89 -7.35
C GLU A 15 -11.57 16.55 -6.64
N PHE A 16 -12.53 15.61 -6.76
CA PHE A 16 -12.40 14.25 -6.20
C PHE A 16 -11.15 13.54 -6.72
N ILE A 17 -10.89 13.61 -8.00
CA ILE A 17 -9.70 13.02 -8.62
C ILE A 17 -8.43 13.63 -8.05
N GLN A 18 -8.38 14.95 -7.92
CA GLN A 18 -7.25 15.66 -7.31
C GLN A 18 -7.05 15.28 -5.84
N LEU A 19 -8.12 15.21 -5.07
CA LEU A 19 -8.06 14.86 -3.65
C LEU A 19 -7.54 13.43 -3.45
N LEU A 20 -7.97 12.48 -4.26
CA LEU A 20 -7.44 11.11 -4.25
C LEU A 20 -5.93 11.09 -4.51
N TYR A 21 -5.48 11.84 -5.51
CA TYR A 21 -4.06 11.91 -5.84
C TYR A 21 -3.26 12.54 -4.69
N TYR A 22 -3.72 13.66 -4.14
CA TYR A 22 -3.01 14.32 -3.05
C TYR A 22 -3.02 13.48 -1.77
N ALA A 23 -4.14 12.83 -1.45
CA ALA A 23 -4.22 11.92 -0.30
C ALA A 23 -3.22 10.77 -0.44
N TYR A 24 -3.15 10.17 -1.62
CA TYR A 24 -2.15 9.14 -1.92
C TYR A 24 -0.73 9.68 -1.79
N ARG A 25 -0.42 10.80 -2.44
CA ARG A 25 0.91 11.42 -2.42
C ARG A 25 1.39 11.71 -1.01
N GLU A 26 0.57 12.37 -0.20
CA GLU A 26 0.95 12.73 1.17
C GLU A 26 1.12 11.50 2.05
N THR A 27 0.20 10.55 1.97
CA THR A 27 0.25 9.33 2.78
C THR A 27 1.49 8.49 2.46
N PHE A 28 1.87 8.39 1.20
CA PHE A 28 3.03 7.60 0.77
C PHE A 28 4.34 8.38 0.81
N SER A 29 4.29 9.70 1.00
CA SER A 29 5.49 10.53 1.23
C SER A 29 5.92 10.58 2.70
N ASP A 30 5.01 10.34 3.63
CA ASP A 30 5.30 10.45 5.05
C ASP A 30 6.53 9.64 5.50
N PRO A 31 6.72 8.37 5.07
CA PRO A 31 7.89 7.60 5.46
C PRO A 31 9.13 7.81 4.58
N LYS A 32 9.13 8.82 3.71
CA LYS A 32 10.20 9.04 2.72
C LYS A 32 11.60 9.07 3.34
N ASP A 33 11.77 9.80 4.45
CA ASP A 33 13.07 9.94 5.09
C ASP A 33 13.54 8.63 5.73
N ILE A 34 12.62 7.85 6.28
CA ILE A 34 12.89 6.53 6.87
C ILE A 34 13.34 5.57 5.77
N LEU A 35 12.64 5.56 4.66
CA LEU A 35 12.95 4.72 3.51
C LEU A 35 14.31 5.09 2.89
N SER A 36 14.58 6.38 2.71
CA SER A 36 15.80 6.86 2.08
C SER A 36 17.07 6.49 2.83
N LYS A 37 17.00 6.38 4.17
CA LYS A 37 18.13 5.91 5.00
C LYS A 37 18.56 4.48 4.67
N LYS A 38 17.65 3.68 4.10
CA LYS A 38 17.92 2.32 3.62
C LYS A 38 18.12 2.27 2.10
N PHE A 39 18.16 3.40 1.44
CA PHE A 39 18.17 3.51 -0.03
C PHE A 39 16.93 2.92 -0.69
N PHE A 40 15.80 2.93 0.04
CA PHE A 40 14.51 2.49 -0.48
C PHE A 40 13.70 3.67 -1.00
N GLY A 41 12.82 3.39 -1.96
CA GLY A 41 11.90 4.35 -2.53
C GLY A 41 10.44 3.85 -2.50
N PRO A 42 9.54 4.54 -3.23
CA PRO A 42 8.11 4.18 -3.25
C PRO A 42 7.82 2.75 -3.70
N ALA A 43 8.59 2.21 -4.63
CA ALA A 43 8.40 0.84 -5.11
C ALA A 43 8.68 -0.20 -4.02
N HIS A 44 9.71 0.04 -3.20
CA HIS A 44 10.03 -0.80 -2.03
C HIS A 44 8.91 -0.76 -1.00
N LEU A 45 8.35 0.42 -0.73
CA LEU A 45 7.24 0.57 0.21
C LEU A 45 5.99 -0.20 -0.24
N ARG A 46 5.64 -0.11 -1.53
CA ARG A 46 4.50 -0.84 -2.07
C ARG A 46 4.67 -2.35 -1.96
N ALA A 47 5.86 -2.85 -2.23
CA ALA A 47 6.17 -4.27 -2.09
C ALA A 47 6.10 -4.73 -0.63
N LEU A 48 6.73 -4.00 0.29
CA LEU A 48 6.68 -4.29 1.73
C LEU A 48 5.25 -4.32 2.25
N ASN A 49 4.44 -3.33 1.87
CA ASN A 49 3.05 -3.22 2.30
C ASN A 49 2.24 -4.45 1.87
N LEU A 50 2.41 -4.88 0.62
CA LEU A 50 1.66 -6.02 0.09
C LEU A 50 2.12 -7.35 0.69
N ILE A 51 3.41 -7.53 0.92
CA ILE A 51 3.95 -8.72 1.58
C ILE A 51 3.47 -8.79 3.03
N GLU A 52 3.42 -7.66 3.74
CA GLU A 52 2.88 -7.60 5.10
C GLU A 52 1.40 -8.00 5.13
N ARG A 53 0.60 -7.46 4.20
CA ARG A 53 -0.85 -7.73 4.14
C ARG A 53 -1.18 -9.14 3.67
N SER A 54 -0.31 -9.76 2.90
CA SER A 54 -0.49 -11.09 2.32
C SER A 54 0.75 -11.94 2.50
N PRO A 55 1.06 -12.37 3.75
CA PRO A 55 2.21 -13.22 4.02
C PRO A 55 2.14 -14.52 3.20
N GLY A 56 3.25 -14.89 2.58
CA GLY A 56 3.32 -16.05 1.71
C GLY A 56 2.97 -15.75 0.24
N ILE A 57 2.72 -14.49 -0.10
CA ILE A 57 2.46 -14.09 -1.49
C ILE A 57 3.64 -14.50 -2.39
N ASN A 58 3.34 -15.03 -3.57
CA ASN A 58 4.36 -15.39 -4.54
C ASN A 58 4.66 -14.23 -5.50
N LEU A 59 5.75 -14.36 -6.25
CA LEU A 59 6.21 -13.33 -7.17
C LEU A 59 5.17 -12.98 -8.24
N GLY A 60 4.52 -13.98 -8.82
CA GLY A 60 3.51 -13.77 -9.86
C GLY A 60 2.32 -12.95 -9.38
N GLU A 61 1.83 -13.26 -8.18
CA GLU A 61 0.72 -12.54 -7.58
C GLU A 61 1.12 -11.11 -7.19
N LEU A 62 2.35 -10.93 -6.71
CA LEU A 62 2.87 -9.60 -6.38
C LEU A 62 2.98 -8.71 -7.63
N ILE A 63 3.48 -9.26 -8.74
CA ILE A 63 3.53 -8.58 -10.04
C ILE A 63 2.12 -8.16 -10.48
N PHE A 64 1.17 -9.09 -10.40
CA PHE A 64 -0.21 -8.87 -10.82
C PHE A 64 -0.88 -7.74 -10.03
N ARG A 65 -0.77 -7.79 -8.70
CA ARG A 65 -1.40 -6.79 -7.81
C ARG A 65 -0.75 -5.40 -7.91
N LEU A 66 0.57 -5.35 -8.05
CA LEU A 66 1.30 -4.08 -8.16
C LEU A 66 1.25 -3.49 -9.58
N LYS A 67 0.84 -4.28 -10.57
CA LYS A 67 0.81 -3.89 -11.99
C LYS A 67 2.17 -3.35 -12.46
N VAL A 68 3.22 -4.07 -12.12
CA VAL A 68 4.60 -3.73 -12.47
C VAL A 68 5.22 -4.82 -13.33
N THR A 69 6.39 -4.56 -13.92
CA THR A 69 7.13 -5.57 -14.68
C THR A 69 7.86 -6.52 -13.74
N LYS A 70 8.04 -7.76 -14.16
CA LYS A 70 8.85 -8.75 -13.44
C LYS A 70 10.26 -8.23 -13.17
N GLN A 71 10.86 -7.56 -14.15
CA GLN A 71 12.21 -7.03 -14.06
C GLN A 71 12.35 -5.95 -12.97
N SER A 72 11.41 -4.98 -12.93
CA SER A 72 11.44 -3.93 -11.92
C SER A 72 11.19 -4.48 -10.52
N LEU A 73 10.26 -5.43 -10.37
CA LEU A 73 9.98 -6.06 -9.09
C LEU A 73 11.14 -6.91 -8.59
N ASN A 74 11.82 -7.65 -9.47
CA ASN A 74 13.00 -8.43 -9.09
C ASN A 74 14.11 -7.55 -8.52
N ARG A 75 14.29 -6.34 -9.05
CA ARG A 75 15.26 -5.37 -8.52
C ARG A 75 14.88 -4.96 -7.10
N VAL A 76 13.61 -4.60 -6.89
CA VAL A 76 13.08 -4.20 -5.58
C VAL A 76 13.24 -5.33 -4.56
N LEU A 77 12.85 -6.55 -4.93
CA LEU A 77 12.96 -7.71 -4.04
C LEU A 77 14.42 -8.05 -3.70
N ARG A 78 15.32 -7.92 -4.66
CA ARG A 78 16.75 -8.11 -4.41
C ARG A 78 17.27 -7.16 -3.32
N ASP A 79 16.89 -5.88 -3.40
CA ASP A 79 17.26 -4.89 -2.39
C ASP A 79 16.68 -5.24 -1.02
N LEU A 80 15.40 -5.63 -0.97
CA LEU A 80 14.73 -5.97 0.28
C LEU A 80 15.29 -7.24 0.93
N ILE A 81 15.62 -8.24 0.13
CA ILE A 81 16.22 -9.50 0.61
C ILE A 81 17.65 -9.25 1.10
N LYS A 82 18.44 -8.49 0.34
CA LYS A 82 19.80 -8.12 0.73
C LYS A 82 19.82 -7.34 2.04
N ALA A 83 18.85 -6.48 2.26
CA ALA A 83 18.71 -5.70 3.50
C ALA A 83 18.05 -6.50 4.63
N ARG A 84 17.75 -7.79 4.44
CA ARG A 84 17.10 -8.68 5.41
C ARG A 84 15.70 -8.21 5.83
N MET A 85 15.02 -7.48 4.97
CA MET A 85 13.62 -7.05 5.20
C MET A 85 12.63 -8.14 4.79
N VAL A 86 12.95 -8.86 3.73
CA VAL A 86 12.09 -9.90 3.14
C VAL A 86 12.87 -11.20 3.04
N LYS A 87 12.21 -12.31 3.31
CA LYS A 87 12.73 -13.67 3.09
C LYS A 87 11.87 -14.42 2.09
N GLN A 88 12.50 -15.30 1.32
CA GLN A 88 11.84 -16.23 0.41
C GLN A 88 11.87 -17.62 1.00
N ILE A 89 10.73 -18.28 1.01
CA ILE A 89 10.62 -19.70 1.40
C ILE A 89 10.06 -20.45 0.20
N GLN A 90 10.74 -21.52 -0.18
CA GLN A 90 10.30 -22.38 -1.27
C GLN A 90 8.96 -23.04 -0.92
N ASP A 91 8.03 -23.08 -1.86
CA ASP A 91 6.74 -23.74 -1.67
C ASP A 91 6.92 -25.26 -1.55
N ASP A 92 6.25 -25.89 -0.58
CA ASP A 92 6.34 -27.32 -0.33
C ASP A 92 5.72 -28.15 -1.47
N LYS A 93 4.70 -27.61 -2.14
CA LYS A 93 3.95 -28.30 -3.20
C LYS A 93 4.50 -28.04 -4.59
N ASP A 94 5.02 -26.84 -4.86
CA ASP A 94 5.62 -26.46 -6.13
C ASP A 94 6.95 -25.77 -5.90
N THR A 95 8.04 -26.51 -6.08
CA THR A 95 9.41 -26.02 -5.84
C THR A 95 9.83 -24.85 -6.74
N ARG A 96 9.05 -24.57 -7.81
CA ARG A 96 9.28 -23.41 -8.69
C ARG A 96 8.73 -22.11 -8.10
N LYS A 97 7.80 -22.22 -7.13
CA LYS A 97 7.20 -21.07 -6.43
C LYS A 97 8.00 -20.73 -5.18
N LYS A 98 8.24 -19.45 -5.01
CA LYS A 98 8.86 -18.90 -3.80
C LYS A 98 7.86 -17.99 -3.11
N ASN A 99 7.60 -18.28 -1.86
CA ASN A 99 6.69 -17.51 -1.01
C ASN A 99 7.45 -16.44 -0.26
N LEU A 100 6.90 -15.24 -0.23
CA LEU A 100 7.55 -14.07 0.34
C LEU A 100 6.95 -13.74 1.69
N PHE A 101 7.82 -13.40 2.63
CA PHE A 101 7.45 -13.00 3.99
C PHE A 101 8.32 -11.84 4.43
N LEU A 102 7.81 -11.00 5.32
CA LEU A 102 8.69 -10.08 6.04
C LEU A 102 9.58 -10.90 6.99
N ASP A 103 10.86 -10.61 6.98
CA ASP A 103 11.79 -11.13 7.98
C ASP A 103 11.64 -10.36 9.29
N LYS A 104 12.28 -10.81 10.35
CA LYS A 104 12.21 -10.17 11.68
C LYS A 104 12.53 -8.67 11.62
N GLU A 105 13.64 -8.31 10.98
CA GLU A 105 14.03 -6.91 10.80
C GLU A 105 13.03 -6.15 9.93
N GLY A 106 12.48 -6.81 8.92
CA GLY A 106 11.48 -6.24 8.03
C GLY A 106 10.18 -5.90 8.74
N LYS A 107 9.75 -6.73 9.69
CA LYS A 107 8.56 -6.45 10.52
C LYS A 107 8.76 -5.21 11.39
N ILE A 108 9.91 -5.09 12.04
CA ILE A 108 10.26 -3.93 12.86
C ILE A 108 10.32 -2.67 12.00
N PHE A 109 11.00 -2.74 10.88
CA PHE A 109 11.11 -1.64 9.93
C PHE A 109 9.75 -1.20 9.40
N PHE A 110 8.91 -2.17 9.01
CA PHE A 110 7.57 -1.89 8.50
C PHE A 110 6.70 -1.17 9.54
N GLU A 111 6.76 -1.57 10.81
CA GLU A 111 6.03 -0.89 11.88
C GLU A 111 6.44 0.59 12.00
N THR A 112 7.72 0.89 11.89
CA THR A 112 8.22 2.27 11.91
C THR A 112 7.66 3.07 10.74
N VAL A 113 7.67 2.51 9.55
CA VAL A 113 7.11 3.12 8.33
C VAL A 113 5.59 3.29 8.46
N TYR A 114 4.90 2.24 8.87
CA TYR A 114 3.46 2.21 9.05
C TYR A 114 2.97 3.28 10.03
N ASN A 115 3.68 3.46 11.14
CA ASN A 115 3.29 4.43 12.16
C ASN A 115 3.25 5.87 11.64
N THR A 116 4.08 6.24 10.68
CA THR A 116 4.01 7.57 10.04
C THR A 116 2.71 7.74 9.26
N GLN A 117 2.35 6.74 8.47
CA GLN A 117 1.13 6.74 7.68
C GLN A 117 -0.12 6.64 8.55
N LYS A 118 -0.08 5.76 9.56
CA LYS A 118 -1.16 5.61 10.55
C LYS A 118 -1.49 6.92 11.25
N LYS A 119 -0.48 7.67 11.65
CA LYS A 119 -0.67 8.97 12.32
C LYS A 119 -1.46 9.94 11.45
N ARG A 120 -1.13 10.05 10.17
CA ARG A 120 -1.86 10.90 9.22
C ARG A 120 -3.33 10.49 9.10
N ILE A 121 -3.57 9.22 8.86
CA ILE A 121 -4.93 8.68 8.69
C ILE A 121 -5.73 8.81 9.99
N PHE A 122 -5.14 8.46 11.12
CA PHE A 122 -5.78 8.60 12.42
C PHE A 122 -6.21 10.06 12.70
N ASN A 123 -5.30 11.02 12.47
CA ASN A 123 -5.62 12.42 12.68
C ASN A 123 -6.75 12.94 11.77
N ALA A 124 -6.82 12.42 10.54
CA ALA A 124 -7.88 12.77 9.61
C ALA A 124 -9.24 12.18 10.03
N LEU A 125 -9.25 10.97 10.59
CA LEU A 125 -10.49 10.23 10.87
C LEU A 125 -10.99 10.35 12.32
N LYS A 126 -10.16 10.76 13.27
CA LYS A 126 -10.47 10.75 14.71
C LYS A 126 -11.72 11.54 15.11
N ASN A 127 -12.06 12.58 14.35
CA ASN A 127 -13.24 13.41 14.59
C ASN A 127 -14.41 13.08 13.68
N SER A 128 -14.28 12.05 12.84
CA SER A 128 -15.34 11.58 11.94
C SER A 128 -16.19 10.51 12.64
N SER A 129 -17.49 10.45 12.31
CA SER A 129 -18.36 9.38 12.82
C SER A 129 -17.93 8.02 12.27
N SER A 130 -18.21 6.96 13.02
CA SER A 130 -17.95 5.58 12.56
C SER A 130 -18.64 5.29 11.23
N ASP A 131 -19.86 5.78 11.04
CA ASP A 131 -20.62 5.62 9.79
C ASP A 131 -19.91 6.29 8.61
N SER A 132 -19.40 7.51 8.78
CA SER A 132 -18.64 8.22 7.74
C SER A 132 -17.37 7.46 7.35
N VAL A 133 -16.66 6.89 8.31
CA VAL A 133 -15.44 6.11 8.07
C VAL A 133 -15.75 4.84 7.29
N ILE A 134 -16.82 4.14 7.67
CA ILE A 134 -17.27 2.92 6.97
C ILE A 134 -17.66 3.24 5.53
N LYS A 135 -18.43 4.29 5.31
CA LYS A 135 -18.85 4.74 3.97
C LYS A 135 -17.67 5.17 3.11
N PHE A 136 -16.73 5.90 3.68
CA PHE A 136 -15.49 6.30 3.00
C PHE A 136 -14.70 5.08 2.51
N LYS A 137 -14.51 4.10 3.40
CA LYS A 137 -13.83 2.84 3.06
C LYS A 137 -14.55 2.08 1.95
N ASP A 138 -15.88 2.04 1.99
CA ASP A 138 -16.71 1.40 0.95
C ASP A 138 -16.54 2.09 -0.41
N VAL A 139 -16.54 3.42 -0.44
CA VAL A 139 -16.31 4.20 -1.67
C VAL A 139 -14.95 3.90 -2.26
N LEU A 140 -13.89 3.86 -1.45
CA LEU A 140 -12.54 3.51 -1.91
C LEU A 140 -12.52 2.13 -2.56
N LYS A 141 -13.18 1.14 -1.94
CA LYS A 141 -13.27 -0.22 -2.50
C LYS A 141 -13.98 -0.24 -3.85
N LYS A 142 -15.07 0.52 -4.00
CA LYS A 142 -15.80 0.65 -5.27
C LYS A 142 -14.93 1.27 -6.36
N ILE A 143 -14.15 2.30 -6.03
CA ILE A 143 -13.21 2.93 -6.97
C ILE A 143 -12.17 1.91 -7.44
N ILE A 144 -11.58 1.15 -6.51
CA ILE A 144 -10.55 0.13 -6.80
C ILE A 144 -11.10 -0.98 -7.69
N ASN A 145 -12.33 -1.42 -7.44
CA ASN A 145 -12.98 -2.51 -8.17
C ASN A 145 -13.63 -2.05 -9.48
N GLY A 146 -13.63 -0.76 -9.78
CA GLY A 146 -14.26 -0.20 -10.97
C GLY A 146 -15.80 -0.32 -11.00
N LYS A 147 -16.43 -0.37 -9.84
CA LYS A 147 -17.88 -0.57 -9.71
C LYS A 147 -18.54 0.58 -8.97
#